data_9198e95e719c2e9ad65f519c7083b870
#
_entry.id   9198e95e719c2e9ad65f519c7083b870
#
_cell.length_a   1.000
_cell.length_b   1.000
_cell.length_c   1.000
_cell.angle_alpha   90.00
_cell.angle_beta   90.00
_cell.angle_gamma   90.00
#
_symmetry.space_group_name_H-M   'P 1'
#
loop_
_entity.id
_entity.type
_entity.pdbx_description
1 polymer ?
#
loop_
_entity_poly.entity_id
_entity_poly.type
_entity_poly.pdbx_seq_one_letter_code
_entity_poly.pdbx_strand_id
1 'polypeptide(L)'
;MPERAYTYYDFTISLCPVCLKRIDAKIVFENNNVFMLKNCAEHGFYKVLIATDVEYYKNIRNYNKPSEMPLHFNTKTLYGCPYDCGLCTDHEQHSCLTVVEITDRCNLTCPTCYAMSSPHYGRHRTI
;
A
#
# COMPACT_ATOMS: atom_id res chain seq x y z
N MET A 1 29.92 -8.27 -24.47
CA MET A 1 29.24 -7.34 -23.54
C MET A 1 28.96 -8.11 -22.26
N PRO A 2 29.22 -7.56 -21.07
CA PRO A 2 28.85 -8.28 -19.85
C PRO A 2 27.32 -8.48 -19.82
N GLU A 3 26.88 -9.72 -19.67
CA GLU A 3 25.46 -10.03 -19.48
C GLU A 3 25.00 -9.46 -18.13
N ARG A 4 23.74 -8.98 -18.11
CA ARG A 4 23.14 -8.52 -16.86
C ARG A 4 22.87 -9.74 -15.98
N ALA A 5 23.20 -9.64 -14.71
CA ALA A 5 22.97 -10.69 -13.72
C ALA A 5 21.46 -10.89 -13.38
N TYR A 6 20.57 -10.09 -13.94
CA TYR A 6 19.15 -10.11 -13.63
C TYR A 6 18.27 -9.97 -14.89
N THR A 7 17.05 -10.48 -14.80
CA THR A 7 15.98 -10.26 -15.80
C THR A 7 15.11 -9.09 -15.36
N TYR A 8 14.89 -8.11 -16.25
CA TYR A 8 13.92 -7.03 -16.02
C TYR A 8 12.49 -7.59 -16.08
N TYR A 9 11.63 -7.17 -15.16
CA TYR A 9 10.23 -7.58 -15.12
C TYR A 9 9.26 -6.42 -15.29
N ASP A 10 9.37 -5.36 -14.46
CA ASP A 10 8.39 -4.28 -14.45
C ASP A 10 9.01 -2.96 -14.00
N PHE A 11 8.33 -1.85 -14.34
CA PHE A 11 8.66 -0.52 -13.86
C PHE A 11 7.68 -0.11 -12.76
N THR A 12 8.15 0.61 -11.76
CA THR A 12 7.33 1.09 -10.65
C THR A 12 7.89 2.39 -10.08
N ILE A 13 7.13 2.98 -9.19
CA ILE A 13 7.51 4.16 -8.43
C ILE A 13 7.71 3.75 -6.97
N SER A 14 8.73 4.29 -6.34
CA SER A 14 9.08 4.04 -4.95
C SER A 14 9.47 5.32 -4.23
N LEU A 15 9.85 5.21 -2.97
CA LEU A 15 10.40 6.30 -2.17
C LEU A 15 11.87 6.04 -1.88
N CYS A 16 12.65 7.10 -1.80
CA CYS A 16 13.99 7.06 -1.22
C CYS A 16 13.87 6.77 0.29
N PRO A 17 14.60 5.80 0.86
CA PRO A 17 14.50 5.49 2.29
C PRO A 17 15.06 6.58 3.21
N VAL A 18 15.81 7.54 2.67
CA VAL A 18 16.43 8.63 3.43
C VAL A 18 15.61 9.91 3.35
N CYS A 19 15.37 10.44 2.15
CA CYS A 19 14.68 11.72 1.98
C CYS A 19 13.19 11.59 1.68
N LEU A 20 12.66 10.39 1.55
CA LEU A 20 11.26 10.07 1.24
C LEU A 20 10.74 10.68 -0.07
N LYS A 21 11.61 11.25 -0.89
CA LYS A 21 11.25 11.72 -2.22
C LYS A 21 10.82 10.55 -3.10
N ARG A 22 9.83 10.78 -3.93
CA ARG A 22 9.38 9.84 -4.96
C ARG A 22 10.48 9.65 -6.00
N ILE A 23 10.84 8.40 -6.29
CA ILE A 23 11.87 8.01 -7.24
C ILE A 23 11.42 6.84 -8.10
N ASP A 24 11.96 6.75 -9.30
CA ASP A 24 11.72 5.63 -10.19
C ASP A 24 12.40 4.36 -9.69
N ALA A 25 11.75 3.24 -9.91
CA ALA A 25 12.25 1.92 -9.55
C ALA A 25 11.91 0.89 -10.62
N LYS A 26 12.66 -0.19 -10.65
CA LYS A 26 12.39 -1.35 -11.50
C LYS A 26 12.39 -2.63 -10.69
N ILE A 27 11.49 -3.53 -11.05
CA ILE A 27 11.43 -4.88 -10.50
C ILE A 27 12.25 -5.80 -11.38
N VAL A 28 13.10 -6.58 -10.76
CA VAL A 28 14.01 -7.51 -11.46
C VAL A 28 14.02 -8.86 -10.77
N PHE A 29 14.29 -9.92 -11.56
CA PHE A 29 14.45 -11.28 -11.08
C PHE A 29 15.93 -11.68 -11.14
N GLU A 30 16.44 -12.22 -10.06
CA GLU A 30 17.82 -12.69 -9.93
C GLU A 30 17.86 -13.88 -8.97
N ASN A 31 18.34 -15.03 -9.43
CA ASN A 31 18.46 -16.27 -8.63
C ASN A 31 17.17 -16.66 -7.90
N ASN A 32 16.05 -16.68 -8.62
CA ASN A 32 14.69 -16.94 -8.10
C ASN A 32 14.18 -15.91 -7.06
N ASN A 33 14.90 -14.83 -6.81
CA ASN A 33 14.47 -13.74 -5.96
C ASN A 33 13.96 -12.56 -6.77
N VAL A 34 13.07 -11.78 -6.18
CA VAL A 34 12.52 -10.54 -6.74
C VAL A 34 13.13 -9.35 -6.01
N PHE A 35 13.77 -8.48 -6.74
CA PHE A 35 14.36 -7.26 -6.20
C PHE A 35 13.74 -6.01 -6.81
N MET A 36 13.64 -4.97 -6.00
CA MET A 36 13.41 -3.61 -6.46
C MET A 36 14.75 -2.87 -6.53
N LEU A 37 15.09 -2.40 -7.72
CA LEU A 37 16.27 -1.54 -7.94
C LEU A 37 15.79 -0.11 -8.10
N LYS A 38 16.32 0.80 -7.30
CA LYS A 38 15.95 2.21 -7.31
C LYS A 38 17.17 3.09 -7.07
N ASN A 39 17.15 4.30 -7.64
CA ASN A 39 18.25 5.25 -7.52
C ASN A 39 17.74 6.63 -7.14
N CYS A 40 18.23 7.16 -6.04
CA CYS A 40 18.02 8.54 -5.63
C CYS A 40 19.19 9.39 -6.08
N ALA A 41 18.92 10.53 -6.71
CA ALA A 41 19.98 11.44 -7.16
C ALA A 41 20.88 11.94 -6.03
N GLU A 42 20.32 12.07 -4.82
CA GLU A 42 21.04 12.58 -3.64
C GLU A 42 21.65 11.46 -2.78
N HIS A 43 21.01 10.27 -2.73
CA HIS A 43 21.36 9.19 -1.78
C HIS A 43 21.80 7.89 -2.45
N GLY A 44 21.89 7.88 -3.78
CA GLY A 44 22.46 6.77 -4.55
C GLY A 44 21.52 5.58 -4.75
N PHE A 45 22.12 4.44 -5.01
CA PHE A 45 21.47 3.21 -5.47
C PHE A 45 21.05 2.32 -4.30
N TYR A 46 19.84 1.72 -4.44
CA TYR A 46 19.29 0.74 -3.50
C TYR A 46 18.82 -0.50 -4.24
N LYS A 47 19.15 -1.66 -3.69
CA LYS A 47 18.61 -2.98 -4.09
C LYS A 47 17.85 -3.57 -2.91
N VAL A 48 16.55 -3.72 -3.03
CA VAL A 48 15.66 -4.17 -1.96
C VAL A 48 15.04 -5.50 -2.35
N LEU A 49 15.15 -6.52 -1.49
CA LEU A 49 14.46 -7.80 -1.68
C LEU A 49 12.96 -7.59 -1.43
N ILE A 50 12.13 -8.04 -2.39
CA ILE A 50 10.66 -7.98 -2.31
C ILE A 50 10.09 -9.36 -2.01
N ALA A 51 10.58 -10.38 -2.71
CA ALA A 51 10.12 -11.75 -2.54
C ALA A 51 11.27 -12.73 -2.81
N THR A 52 11.20 -13.90 -2.22
CA THR A 52 12.17 -14.99 -2.36
C THR A 52 11.75 -16.05 -3.37
N ASP A 53 10.62 -15.84 -4.03
CA ASP A 53 10.07 -16.73 -5.05
C ASP A 53 9.42 -15.93 -6.18
N VAL A 54 9.91 -16.12 -7.40
CA VAL A 54 9.45 -15.42 -8.60
C VAL A 54 8.06 -15.88 -9.03
N GLU A 55 7.77 -17.17 -8.95
CA GLU A 55 6.46 -17.71 -9.36
C GLU A 55 5.37 -17.24 -8.40
N TYR A 56 5.61 -17.27 -7.11
CA TYR A 56 4.72 -16.69 -6.13
C TYR A 56 4.45 -15.20 -6.43
N TYR A 57 5.50 -14.42 -6.66
CA TYR A 57 5.38 -12.98 -6.93
C TYR A 57 4.55 -12.68 -8.20
N LYS A 58 4.70 -13.49 -9.26
CA LYS A 58 3.87 -13.37 -10.47
C LYS A 58 2.42 -13.74 -10.19
N ASN A 59 2.20 -14.82 -9.44
CA ASN A 59 0.88 -15.38 -9.21
C ASN A 59 0.01 -14.56 -8.25
N ILE A 60 0.59 -13.78 -7.31
CA ILE A 60 -0.20 -12.95 -6.37
C ILE A 60 -1.14 -11.97 -7.10
N ARG A 61 -0.80 -11.53 -8.31
CA ARG A 61 -1.66 -10.68 -9.14
C ARG A 61 -2.95 -11.37 -9.60
N ASN A 62 -2.98 -12.69 -9.61
CA ASN A 62 -4.16 -13.47 -10.00
C ASN A 62 -5.21 -13.57 -8.90
N TYR A 63 -4.87 -13.18 -7.68
CA TYR A 63 -5.77 -13.19 -6.51
C TYR A 63 -6.50 -11.86 -6.30
N ASN A 64 -6.47 -10.96 -7.27
CA ASN A 64 -7.24 -9.72 -7.21
C ASN A 64 -8.73 -10.04 -7.32
N LYS A 65 -9.49 -9.70 -6.28
CA LYS A 65 -10.94 -9.75 -6.35
C LYS A 65 -11.43 -8.62 -7.27
N PRO A 66 -12.34 -8.89 -8.22
CA PRO A 66 -12.96 -7.84 -9.02
C PRO A 66 -13.61 -6.79 -8.11
N SER A 67 -13.53 -5.52 -8.49
CA SER A 67 -14.23 -4.46 -7.81
C SER A 67 -15.75 -4.64 -7.94
N GLU A 68 -16.48 -4.25 -6.91
CA GLU A 68 -17.94 -4.25 -6.90
C GLU A 68 -18.43 -2.80 -6.76
N MET A 69 -19.40 -2.42 -7.59
CA MET A 69 -20.02 -1.11 -7.53
C MET A 69 -20.84 -0.99 -6.23
N PRO A 70 -20.70 0.09 -5.45
CA PRO A 70 -21.55 0.32 -4.28
C PRO A 70 -23.02 0.45 -4.66
N LEU A 71 -23.94 -0.07 -3.84
CA LEU A 71 -25.37 0.11 -4.03
C LEU A 71 -25.81 1.57 -3.78
N HIS A 72 -25.11 2.28 -2.91
CA HIS A 72 -25.35 3.67 -2.58
C HIS A 72 -24.05 4.46 -2.60
N PHE A 73 -24.10 5.63 -3.22
CA PHE A 73 -22.97 6.55 -3.30
C PHE A 73 -23.17 7.69 -2.31
N ASN A 74 -22.17 7.98 -1.50
CA ASN A 74 -22.22 9.06 -0.50
C ASN A 74 -21.14 10.14 -0.73
N THR A 75 -20.28 9.94 -1.69
CA THR A 75 -19.22 10.90 -2.06
C THR A 75 -19.50 11.49 -3.44
N LYS A 76 -19.54 12.81 -3.52
CA LYS A 76 -19.67 13.51 -4.80
C LYS A 76 -18.37 13.40 -5.58
N THR A 77 -18.48 13.11 -6.87
CA THR A 77 -17.36 13.10 -7.79
C THR A 77 -17.22 14.51 -8.41
N LEU A 78 -16.07 15.15 -8.17
CA LEU A 78 -15.72 16.46 -8.75
C LEU A 78 -14.57 16.33 -9.76
N TYR A 79 -13.56 15.54 -9.42
CA TYR A 79 -12.33 15.34 -10.19
C TYR A 79 -12.09 13.89 -10.56
N GLY A 80 -12.85 12.94 -9.99
CA GLY A 80 -12.69 11.51 -10.18
C GLY A 80 -11.56 10.90 -9.33
N CYS A 81 -11.39 9.59 -9.45
CA CYS A 81 -10.36 8.83 -8.74
C CYS A 81 -8.95 9.19 -9.29
N PRO A 82 -7.95 9.40 -8.43
CA PRO A 82 -7.87 9.17 -6.98
C PRO A 82 -8.15 10.42 -6.11
N TYR A 83 -8.63 11.50 -6.69
CA TYR A 83 -8.76 12.80 -6.00
C TYR A 83 -9.98 12.84 -5.07
N ASP A 84 -11.10 12.27 -5.49
CA ASP A 84 -12.32 12.15 -4.68
C ASP A 84 -12.38 10.72 -4.10
N CYS A 85 -11.67 10.46 -3.00
CA CYS A 85 -11.62 9.13 -2.41
C CYS A 85 -12.82 8.88 -1.48
N GLY A 86 -13.60 7.83 -1.77
CA GLY A 86 -14.77 7.43 -0.99
C GLY A 86 -15.72 6.54 -1.81
N LEU A 87 -16.94 6.34 -1.32
CA LEU A 87 -17.97 5.61 -2.05
C LEU A 87 -18.63 6.54 -3.09
N CYS A 88 -17.95 6.77 -4.19
CA CYS A 88 -18.41 7.58 -5.32
C CYS A 88 -18.74 6.69 -6.54
N THR A 89 -19.27 7.29 -7.58
CA THR A 89 -19.62 6.58 -8.83
C THR A 89 -18.43 6.02 -9.59
N ASP A 90 -17.21 6.53 -9.32
CA ASP A 90 -15.97 6.07 -9.93
C ASP A 90 -15.23 5.04 -9.06
N HIS A 91 -15.89 4.50 -8.03
CA HIS A 91 -15.25 3.58 -7.10
C HIS A 91 -14.93 2.24 -7.75
N GLU A 92 -13.63 1.92 -7.86
CA GLU A 92 -13.13 0.70 -8.50
C GLU A 92 -12.61 -0.35 -7.50
N GLN A 93 -12.53 -0.01 -6.22
CA GLN A 93 -12.00 -0.88 -5.19
C GLN A 93 -13.11 -1.45 -4.31
N HIS A 94 -12.99 -2.73 -3.98
CA HIS A 94 -13.91 -3.40 -3.06
C HIS A 94 -13.51 -3.17 -1.60
N SER A 95 -14.45 -2.72 -0.77
CA SER A 95 -14.26 -2.65 0.69
C SER A 95 -14.48 -4.04 1.29
N CYS A 96 -13.40 -4.70 1.68
CA CYS A 96 -13.45 -6.06 2.24
C CYS A 96 -13.65 -6.10 3.77
N LEU A 97 -13.30 -5.03 4.48
CA LEU A 97 -13.42 -4.92 5.92
C LEU A 97 -13.74 -3.48 6.32
N THR A 98 -14.80 -3.32 7.10
CA THR A 98 -15.17 -2.03 7.69
C THR A 98 -14.83 -2.03 9.18
N VAL A 99 -14.06 -1.05 9.62
CA VAL A 99 -13.77 -0.80 11.03
C VAL A 99 -14.62 0.37 11.50
N VAL A 100 -15.49 0.12 12.46
CA VAL A 100 -16.35 1.15 13.07
C VAL A 100 -15.83 1.45 14.47
N GLU A 101 -15.30 2.63 14.67
CA GLU A 101 -14.83 3.10 15.97
C GLU A 101 -16.03 3.59 16.81
N ILE A 102 -16.43 2.80 17.79
CA ILE A 102 -17.51 3.15 18.74
C ILE A 102 -16.98 3.80 20.01
N THR A 103 -15.70 3.59 20.34
CA THR A 103 -15.04 4.18 21.49
C THR A 103 -13.53 4.20 21.28
N ASP A 104 -12.87 5.22 21.80
CA ASP A 104 -11.42 5.34 21.95
C ASP A 104 -10.96 5.09 23.40
N ARG A 105 -11.86 4.67 24.31
CA ARG A 105 -11.51 4.20 25.65
C ARG A 105 -11.13 2.73 25.63
N CYS A 106 -10.09 2.39 26.38
CA CYS A 106 -9.60 1.02 26.54
C CYS A 106 -9.17 0.80 28.00
N ASN A 107 -9.21 -0.43 28.45
CA ASN A 107 -8.70 -0.81 29.78
C ASN A 107 -7.17 -1.11 29.78
N LEU A 108 -6.51 -0.99 28.62
CA LEU A 108 -5.08 -1.25 28.43
C LEU A 108 -4.32 0.00 28.01
N THR A 109 -3.02 0.00 28.25
CA THR A 109 -2.06 1.04 27.86
C THR A 109 -0.96 0.47 26.97
N CYS A 110 -1.36 -0.17 25.85
CA CYS A 110 -0.40 -0.80 24.94
C CYS A 110 0.52 0.24 24.30
N PRO A 111 1.85 0.07 24.34
CA PRO A 111 2.79 1.05 23.79
C PRO A 111 2.72 1.18 22.27
N THR A 112 2.15 0.19 21.59
CA THR A 112 2.01 0.14 20.11
C THR A 112 0.54 0.21 19.67
N CYS A 113 -0.32 0.89 20.43
CA CYS A 113 -1.73 1.01 20.07
C CYS A 113 -1.94 1.96 18.88
N TYR A 114 -2.32 1.42 17.71
CA TYR A 114 -2.58 2.24 16.51
C TYR A 114 -3.78 3.19 16.67
N ALA A 115 -4.77 2.80 17.49
CA ALA A 115 -5.97 3.60 17.76
C ALA A 115 -5.74 4.65 18.87
N MET A 116 -4.56 4.67 19.49
CA MET A 116 -4.21 5.53 20.63
C MET A 116 -5.22 5.47 21.78
N SER A 117 -5.90 4.34 21.93
CA SER A 117 -6.88 4.13 23.01
C SER A 117 -6.20 4.03 24.38
N SER A 118 -6.87 4.54 25.43
CA SER A 118 -6.32 4.57 26.78
C SER A 118 -7.42 4.54 27.85
N PRO A 119 -7.14 4.02 29.07
CA PRO A 119 -8.06 4.14 30.19
C PRO A 119 -8.15 5.55 30.77
N HIS A 120 -7.15 6.41 30.47
CA HIS A 120 -7.03 7.75 31.09
C HIS A 120 -7.73 8.84 30.28
N TYR A 121 -8.00 8.60 29.00
CA TYR A 121 -8.70 9.55 28.12
C TYR A 121 -9.54 8.79 27.09
N GLY A 122 -10.32 9.54 26.37
CA GLY A 122 -11.18 9.01 25.34
C GLY A 122 -12.66 9.13 25.67
N ARG A 123 -13.48 8.92 24.67
CA ARG A 123 -14.95 9.06 24.73
C ARG A 123 -15.65 7.97 23.95
N HIS A 124 -16.88 7.68 24.33
CA HIS A 124 -17.77 6.89 23.53
C HIS A 124 -18.40 7.76 22.44
N ARG A 125 -18.54 7.22 21.25
CA ARG A 125 -19.32 7.85 20.19
C ARG A 125 -20.79 7.70 20.50
N THR A 126 -21.56 8.74 20.31
CA THR A 126 -23.03 8.68 20.32
C THR A 126 -23.51 8.29 18.92
N ILE A 127 -24.52 7.43 18.86
CA ILE A 127 -25.21 7.05 17.62
C ILE A 127 -26.17 8.16 17.25
#